data_638b3c532996b3bab5735c9547713fde
#
_entry.id   638b3c532996b3bab5735c9547713fde
#
_cell.length_a   1.000
_cell.length_b   1.000
_cell.length_c   1.000
_cell.angle_alpha   90.00
_cell.angle_beta   90.00
_cell.angle_gamma   90.00
#
_symmetry.space_group_name_H-M   'P 1'
#
loop_
_entity.id
_entity.type
_entity.pdbx_description
1 polymer ?
#
loop_
_entity_poly.entity_id
_entity_poly.type
_entity_poly.pdbx_seq_one_letter_code
_entity_poly.pdbx_strand_id
1 'polypeptide(L)'
;MSKVYSWRKLNEKELTQVYLDEMRRDFPPTELKPLSMILNSEADGTAHTWGVFDGETLAAYLLMVRPAGSRVSQLDYFAVLPEYR
;
A
#
# COMPACT_ATOMS: atom_id res chain seq x y z
N MET A 1 -23.61 -13.86 -7.69
CA MET A 1 -22.29 -14.50 -7.70
C MET A 1 -21.31 -13.68 -6.87
N SER A 2 -20.69 -14.28 -5.90
CA SER A 2 -19.76 -13.57 -5.03
C SER A 2 -18.42 -13.37 -5.75
N LYS A 3 -17.83 -12.19 -5.56
CA LYS A 3 -16.49 -11.91 -6.05
C LYS A 3 -15.46 -12.57 -5.14
N VAL A 4 -14.39 -13.05 -5.73
CA VAL A 4 -13.25 -13.57 -4.99
C VAL A 4 -12.13 -12.55 -5.09
N TYR A 5 -11.71 -12.05 -3.94
CA TYR A 5 -10.60 -11.12 -3.85
C TYR A 5 -9.36 -11.89 -3.41
N SER A 6 -8.24 -11.53 -3.99
CA SER A 6 -6.94 -12.02 -3.55
C SER A 6 -6.10 -10.85 -3.05
N TRP A 7 -5.14 -11.13 -2.21
CA TRP A 7 -4.24 -10.10 -1.75
C TRP A 7 -2.81 -10.62 -1.77
N ARG A 8 -1.90 -9.73 -2.10
CA ARG A 8 -0.49 -10.07 -2.17
C ARG A 8 0.35 -8.83 -1.95
N LYS A 9 1.61 -9.07 -1.62
CA LYS A 9 2.57 -7.99 -1.47
C LYS A 9 2.85 -7.36 -2.83
N LEU A 10 2.89 -6.01 -2.87
CA LEU A 10 3.25 -5.28 -4.08
C LEU A 10 4.77 -5.25 -4.23
N ASN A 11 5.24 -5.37 -5.47
CA ASN A 11 6.65 -5.15 -5.75
C ASN A 11 6.93 -3.65 -5.90
N GLU A 12 8.21 -3.28 -6.07
CA GLU A 12 8.61 -1.89 -6.12
C GLU A 12 7.93 -1.12 -7.25
N LYS A 13 7.83 -1.74 -8.43
CA LYS A 13 7.19 -1.11 -9.58
C LYS A 13 5.70 -0.88 -9.32
N GLU A 14 5.02 -1.86 -8.77
CA GLU A 14 3.61 -1.76 -8.44
C GLU A 14 3.36 -0.71 -7.35
N LEU A 15 4.20 -0.70 -6.31
CA LEU A 15 4.10 0.27 -5.24
C LEU A 15 4.28 1.69 -5.79
N THR A 16 5.27 1.89 -6.65
CA THR A 16 5.50 3.20 -7.28
C THR A 16 4.26 3.66 -8.04
N GLN A 17 3.65 2.76 -8.81
CA GLN A 17 2.46 3.07 -9.59
C GLN A 17 1.28 3.41 -8.68
N VAL A 18 1.06 2.63 -7.63
CA VAL A 18 0.00 2.88 -6.65
C VAL A 18 0.21 4.21 -5.94
N TYR A 19 1.45 4.53 -5.60
CA TYR A 19 1.77 5.81 -4.97
C TYR A 19 1.40 6.98 -5.87
N LEU A 20 1.84 6.94 -7.12
CA LEU A 20 1.62 8.05 -8.05
C LEU A 20 0.16 8.22 -8.46
N ASP A 21 -0.56 7.11 -8.66
CA ASP A 21 -1.93 7.16 -9.16
C ASP A 21 -2.97 7.24 -8.05
N GLU A 22 -2.73 6.56 -6.92
CA GLU A 22 -3.76 6.37 -5.91
C GLU A 22 -3.45 7.11 -4.60
N MET A 23 -2.26 6.92 -4.04
CA MET A 23 -1.93 7.50 -2.73
C MET A 23 -1.86 9.01 -2.78
N ARG A 24 -1.33 9.58 -3.85
CA ARG A 24 -1.27 11.04 -4.02
C ARG A 24 -2.65 11.66 -4.16
N ARG A 25 -3.63 10.90 -4.65
CA ARG A 25 -5.02 11.34 -4.71
C ARG A 25 -5.71 11.18 -3.37
N ASP A 26 -5.47 10.06 -2.67
CA ASP A 26 -6.22 9.69 -1.47
C ASP A 26 -5.73 10.40 -0.20
N PHE A 27 -4.47 10.82 -0.16
CA PHE A 27 -3.88 11.45 1.02
C PHE A 27 -3.30 12.81 0.68
N PRO A 28 -3.55 13.84 1.55
CA PRO A 28 -2.98 15.17 1.33
C PRO A 28 -1.45 15.13 1.42
N PRO A 29 -0.76 16.04 0.71
CA PRO A 29 0.72 16.06 0.71
C PRO A 29 1.34 16.19 2.10
N THR A 30 0.65 16.83 3.03
CA THR A 30 1.14 17.02 4.40
C THR A 30 1.12 15.72 5.21
N GLU A 31 0.33 14.72 4.79
CA GLU A 31 0.20 13.44 5.50
C GLU A 31 0.88 12.29 4.76
N LEU A 32 1.23 12.49 3.49
CA LEU A 32 1.81 11.44 2.68
C LEU A 32 3.34 11.51 2.73
N LYS A 33 3.96 10.41 3.18
CA LYS A 33 5.42 10.28 3.18
C LYS A 33 5.95 10.33 1.74
N PRO A 34 7.16 10.89 1.51
CA PRO A 34 7.78 10.83 0.19
C PRO A 34 7.96 9.39 -0.29
N LEU A 35 7.80 9.18 -1.60
CA LEU A 35 7.95 7.84 -2.19
C LEU A 35 9.32 7.22 -1.88
N SER A 36 10.39 8.03 -1.92
CA SER A 36 11.73 7.53 -1.62
C SER A 36 11.83 6.97 -0.21
N MET A 37 11.16 7.58 0.76
CA MET A 37 11.14 7.09 2.14
C MET A 37 10.44 5.74 2.22
N ILE A 38 9.31 5.59 1.55
CA ILE A 38 8.55 4.34 1.53
C ILE A 38 9.37 3.24 0.86
N LEU A 39 9.99 3.53 -0.29
CA LEU A 39 10.82 2.56 -0.99
C LEU A 39 12.03 2.13 -0.16
N ASN A 40 12.66 3.05 0.55
CA ASN A 40 13.78 2.71 1.44
C ASN A 40 13.31 1.82 2.60
N SER A 41 12.15 2.09 3.16
CA SER A 41 11.59 1.27 4.25
C SER A 41 11.18 -0.12 3.75
N GLU A 42 10.68 -0.23 2.52
CA GLU A 42 10.41 -1.53 1.90
C GLU A 42 11.71 -2.32 1.72
N ALA A 43 12.76 -1.65 1.26
CA ALA A 43 14.06 -2.29 1.01
C ALA A 43 14.72 -2.78 2.31
N ASP A 44 14.57 -2.04 3.40
CA ASP A 44 15.17 -2.44 4.68
C ASP A 44 14.26 -3.35 5.51
N GLY A 45 13.06 -3.66 5.03
CA GLY A 45 12.14 -4.58 5.69
C GLY A 45 11.27 -3.97 6.78
N THR A 46 11.30 -2.66 6.95
CA THR A 46 10.47 -1.99 7.97
C THR A 46 9.11 -1.58 7.47
N ALA A 47 8.85 -1.65 6.16
CA ALA A 47 7.54 -1.40 5.58
C ALA A 47 7.15 -2.51 4.61
N HIS A 48 5.86 -2.80 4.54
CA HIS A 48 5.29 -3.79 3.63
C HIS A 48 3.99 -3.25 3.06
N THR A 49 3.92 -3.20 1.74
CA THR A 49 2.73 -2.70 1.05
C THR A 49 2.02 -3.86 0.38
N TRP A 50 0.71 -3.97 0.65
CA TRP A 50 -0.14 -5.03 0.15
C TRP A 50 -1.22 -4.46 -0.76
N GLY A 51 -1.56 -5.22 -1.80
CA GLY A 51 -2.69 -4.91 -2.66
C GLY A 51 -3.75 -5.98 -2.53
N VAL A 52 -5.01 -5.55 -2.59
CA VAL A 52 -6.17 -6.44 -2.68
C VAL A 52 -6.68 -6.34 -4.11
N PHE A 53 -6.85 -7.48 -4.76
CA PHE A 53 -7.15 -7.56 -6.18
C PHE A 53 -8.47 -8.26 -6.45
N ASP A 54 -9.21 -7.70 -7.39
CA ASP A 54 -10.37 -8.31 -8.04
C ASP A 54 -9.84 -8.83 -9.38
N GLY A 55 -9.47 -10.13 -9.44
CA GLY A 55 -8.72 -10.65 -10.56
C GLY A 55 -7.37 -9.95 -10.68
N GLU A 56 -7.15 -9.22 -11.78
CA GLU A 56 -5.91 -8.47 -12.00
C GLU A 56 -6.07 -6.98 -11.67
N THR A 57 -7.27 -6.56 -11.25
CA THR A 57 -7.58 -5.17 -10.98
C THR A 57 -7.37 -4.87 -9.50
N LEU A 58 -6.61 -3.82 -9.21
CA LEU A 58 -6.40 -3.37 -7.83
C LEU A 58 -7.71 -2.81 -7.28
N ALA A 59 -8.14 -3.30 -6.13
CA ALA A 59 -9.36 -2.85 -5.46
C ALA A 59 -9.06 -2.03 -4.21
N ALA A 60 -7.96 -2.35 -3.52
CA ALA A 60 -7.57 -1.66 -2.31
C ALA A 60 -6.07 -1.85 -2.08
N TYR A 61 -5.49 -1.02 -1.23
CA TYR A 61 -4.09 -1.17 -0.84
C TYR A 61 -3.92 -0.81 0.63
N LEU A 62 -2.87 -1.35 1.24
CA LEU A 62 -2.50 -1.00 2.60
C LEU A 62 -0.99 -1.04 2.76
N LEU A 63 -0.48 -0.19 3.61
CA LEU A 63 0.94 -0.12 3.94
C LEU A 63 1.12 -0.31 5.44
N MET A 64 1.83 -1.36 5.80
CA MET A 64 2.15 -1.68 7.20
C MET A 64 3.60 -1.31 7.49
N VAL A 65 3.83 -0.73 8.65
CA VAL A 65 5.16 -0.37 9.11
C VAL A 65 5.46 -1.15 10.38
N ARG A 66 6.63 -1.78 10.42
CA ARG A 66 7.14 -2.45 11.61
C ARG A 66 8.58 -1.99 11.87
N PRO A 67 8.78 -1.10 12.84
CA PRO A 67 10.12 -0.62 13.16
C PRO A 67 11.07 -1.77 13.51
N ALA A 68 12.35 -1.60 13.22
CA ALA A 68 13.36 -2.60 13.52
C ALA A 68 13.34 -2.93 15.01
N GLY A 69 13.37 -4.24 15.33
CA GLY A 69 13.31 -4.71 16.71
C GLY A 69 11.93 -4.74 17.33
N SER A 70 10.92 -4.21 16.64
CA SER A 70 9.54 -4.22 17.15
C SER A 70 8.81 -5.51 16.75
N ARG A 71 7.94 -5.99 17.64
CA ARG A 71 7.03 -7.10 17.34
C ARG A 71 5.68 -6.63 16.86
N VAL A 72 5.46 -5.30 16.84
CA VAL A 72 4.16 -4.71 16.51
C VAL A 72 4.25 -4.06 15.16
N SER A 73 3.31 -4.40 14.26
CA SER A 73 3.11 -3.73 12.99
C SER A 73 2.03 -2.70 13.14
N GLN A 74 2.20 -1.55 12.47
CA GLN A 74 1.26 -0.45 12.50
C GLN A 74 0.73 -0.20 11.10
N LEU A 75 -0.59 -0.06 10.97
CA LEU A 75 -1.20 0.31 9.69
C LEU A 75 -0.97 1.80 9.47
N ASP A 76 -0.21 2.14 8.43
CA ASP A 76 0.16 3.52 8.13
C ASP A 76 -0.79 4.14 7.10
N TYR A 77 -1.10 3.40 6.03
CA TYR A 77 -2.05 3.83 5.01
C TYR A 77 -2.97 2.70 4.62
N PHE A 78 -4.24 3.05 4.39
CA PHE A 78 -5.23 2.10 3.86
C PHE A 78 -6.26 2.88 3.05
N ALA A 79 -6.57 2.39 1.88
CA ALA A 79 -7.64 2.97 1.07
C ALA A 79 -8.23 1.93 0.12
N VAL A 80 -9.53 2.07 -0.09
CA VAL A 80 -10.26 1.32 -1.11
C VAL A 80 -10.37 2.24 -2.33
N LEU A 81 -10.10 1.70 -3.53
CA LEU A 81 -10.18 2.49 -4.75
C LEU A 81 -11.63 2.93 -5.01
N PRO A 82 -11.81 4.10 -5.68
CA PRO A 82 -13.16 4.65 -5.87
C PRO A 82 -14.16 3.69 -6.51
N GLU A 83 -13.72 2.85 -7.46
CA GLU A 83 -14.58 1.89 -8.14
C GLU A 83 -15.12 0.79 -7.22
N TYR A 84 -14.54 0.64 -6.03
CA TYR A 84 -14.89 -0.42 -5.08
C TYR A 84 -15.47 0.10 -3.77
N ARG A 85 -15.74 1.40 -3.72
CA ARG A 85 -16.33 2.02 -2.53
C ARG A 85 -17.84 1.90 -2.50
#